data_1cb351510dcac6353c337676f30cf981
#
_entry.id   1cb351510dcac6353c337676f30cf981
#
_cell.length_a   1.000
_cell.length_b   1.000
_cell.length_c   1.000
_cell.angle_alpha   90.00
_cell.angle_beta   90.00
_cell.angle_gamma   90.00
#
_symmetry.space_group_name_H-M   'P 1'
#
loop_
_entity.id
_entity.type
_entity.pdbx_description
1 polymer ?
#
loop_
_entity_poly.entity_id
_entity_poly.type
_entity_poly.pdbx_seq_one_letter_code
_entity_poly.pdbx_strand_id
1 'polypeptide(L)'
;TSPTHVVLAFAKAMEELEEEGGIPARSRRYRENNRLLISEMKKLGYDTYVGSDVQGPIITTFLFPENAGYGFAEMYAYIKERGYAIYPGKVTEAETFRIGNIGEIYKEDIEKLAQIISDFQKEHKAR
;
A
#
# COMPACT_ATOMS: atom_id res chain seq x y z
N THR A 1 22.54 21.30 -21.56
CA THR A 1 22.33 20.00 -22.22
C THR A 1 21.04 19.39 -21.70
N SER A 2 20.16 18.98 -22.60
CA SER A 2 18.91 18.33 -22.24
C SER A 2 19.14 17.01 -21.52
N PRO A 3 18.33 16.66 -20.49
CA PRO A 3 18.40 15.37 -19.80
C PRO A 3 17.77 14.26 -20.68
N THR A 4 18.47 13.86 -21.74
CA THR A 4 17.94 13.00 -22.81
C THR A 4 17.41 11.67 -22.28
N HIS A 5 18.11 11.02 -21.34
CA HIS A 5 17.63 9.76 -20.74
C HIS A 5 16.32 9.91 -19.98
N VAL A 6 16.14 11.03 -19.26
CA VAL A 6 14.90 11.33 -18.55
C VAL A 6 13.73 11.55 -19.52
N VAL A 7 14.00 12.27 -20.63
CA VAL A 7 12.98 12.53 -21.67
C VAL A 7 12.57 11.22 -22.35
N LEU A 8 13.52 10.34 -22.67
CA LEU A 8 13.23 9.03 -23.25
C LEU A 8 12.44 8.12 -22.28
N ALA A 9 12.82 8.11 -21.01
CA ALA A 9 12.08 7.38 -19.98
C ALA A 9 10.63 7.91 -19.82
N PHE A 10 10.46 9.23 -19.88
CA PHE A 10 9.13 9.84 -19.84
C PHE A 10 8.29 9.48 -21.07
N ALA A 11 8.89 9.50 -22.26
CA ALA A 11 8.21 9.08 -23.49
C ALA A 11 7.72 7.63 -23.38
N LYS A 12 8.56 6.72 -22.85
CA LYS A 12 8.17 5.33 -22.61
C LYS A 12 7.04 5.21 -21.58
N ALA A 13 7.09 5.97 -20.51
CA ALA A 13 6.01 6.00 -19.51
C ALA A 13 4.68 6.47 -20.10
N MET A 14 4.71 7.40 -21.05
CA MET A 14 3.50 7.85 -21.77
C MET A 14 2.94 6.78 -22.70
N GLU A 15 3.80 6.04 -23.40
CA GLU A 15 3.37 4.87 -24.20
C GLU A 15 2.70 3.82 -23.34
N GLU A 16 3.30 3.45 -22.21
CA GLU A 16 2.73 2.48 -21.25
C GLU A 16 1.38 2.95 -20.70
N LEU A 17 1.21 4.25 -20.44
CA LEU A 17 -0.07 4.82 -20.04
C LEU A 17 -1.14 4.66 -21.13
N GLU A 18 -0.79 4.90 -22.38
CA GLU A 18 -1.70 4.74 -23.52
C GLU A 18 -2.07 3.26 -23.74
N GLU A 19 -1.10 2.36 -23.66
CA GLU A 19 -1.29 0.90 -23.79
C GLU A 19 -2.22 0.35 -22.70
N GLU A 20 -2.15 0.88 -21.47
CA GLU A 20 -3.06 0.53 -20.37
C GLU A 20 -4.51 1.00 -20.63
N GLY A 21 -4.74 1.96 -21.51
CA GLY A 21 -6.02 2.58 -21.78
C GLY A 21 -6.15 4.00 -21.26
N GLY A 22 -5.04 4.67 -21.04
CA GLY A 22 -4.93 6.07 -20.65
C GLY A 22 -5.23 6.35 -19.18
N ILE A 23 -5.40 7.62 -18.86
CA ILE A 23 -5.70 8.09 -17.51
C ILE A 23 -6.96 7.42 -16.91
N PRO A 24 -8.06 7.23 -17.66
CA PRO A 24 -9.25 6.58 -17.09
C PRO A 24 -8.99 5.15 -16.62
N ALA A 25 -8.24 4.35 -17.39
CA ALA A 25 -7.92 2.97 -17.03
C ALA A 25 -6.98 2.91 -15.82
N ARG A 26 -5.92 3.70 -15.80
CA ARG A 26 -4.98 3.79 -14.66
C ARG A 26 -5.67 4.27 -13.39
N SER A 27 -6.50 5.30 -13.49
CA SER A 27 -7.30 5.81 -12.35
C SER A 27 -8.23 4.74 -11.79
N ARG A 28 -8.86 3.95 -12.65
CA ARG A 28 -9.71 2.83 -12.23
C ARG A 28 -8.91 1.77 -11.49
N ARG A 29 -7.76 1.34 -12.03
CA ARG A 29 -6.86 0.37 -11.38
C ARG A 29 -6.41 0.85 -10.00
N TYR A 30 -6.00 2.10 -9.85
CA TYR A 30 -5.61 2.66 -8.56
C TYR A 30 -6.75 2.64 -7.54
N ARG A 31 -7.96 3.02 -7.95
CA ARG A 31 -9.14 3.00 -7.07
C ARG A 31 -9.54 1.59 -6.66
N GLU A 32 -9.53 0.66 -7.59
CA GLU A 32 -9.84 -0.75 -7.31
C GLU A 32 -8.81 -1.37 -6.37
N ASN A 33 -7.53 -1.15 -6.63
CA ASN A 33 -6.44 -1.59 -5.75
C ASN A 33 -6.54 -0.98 -4.35
N ASN A 34 -6.86 0.31 -4.26
CA ASN A 34 -7.02 0.98 -2.97
C ASN A 34 -8.20 0.41 -2.17
N ARG A 35 -9.34 0.19 -2.82
CA ARG A 35 -10.50 -0.43 -2.18
C ARG A 35 -10.20 -1.85 -1.69
N LEU A 36 -9.52 -2.64 -2.51
CA LEU A 36 -9.09 -3.98 -2.13
C LEU A 36 -8.15 -3.94 -0.93
N LEU A 37 -7.13 -3.09 -0.98
CA LEU A 37 -6.18 -2.91 0.12
C LEU A 37 -6.90 -2.59 1.43
N ILE A 38 -7.77 -1.59 1.42
CA ILE A 38 -8.53 -1.19 2.61
C ILE A 38 -9.41 -2.34 3.12
N SER A 39 -10.07 -3.05 2.21
CA SER A 39 -10.92 -4.20 2.57
C SER A 39 -10.11 -5.32 3.22
N GLU A 40 -8.98 -5.69 2.64
CA GLU A 40 -8.11 -6.75 3.20
C GLU A 40 -7.51 -6.34 4.54
N MET A 41 -7.02 -5.11 4.67
CA MET A 41 -6.46 -4.60 5.91
C MET A 41 -7.52 -4.52 7.02
N LYS A 42 -8.75 -4.17 6.69
CA LYS A 42 -9.87 -4.16 7.66
C LYS A 42 -10.18 -5.57 8.20
N LYS A 43 -10.13 -6.60 7.35
CA LYS A 43 -10.28 -8.00 7.78
C LYS A 43 -9.19 -8.41 8.77
N LEU A 44 -8.00 -7.82 8.65
CA LEU A 44 -6.85 -8.05 9.54
C LEU A 44 -6.87 -7.18 10.80
N GLY A 45 -7.87 -6.32 10.96
CA GLY A 45 -8.05 -5.47 12.13
C GLY A 45 -7.39 -4.10 12.07
N TYR A 46 -7.03 -3.64 10.87
CA TYR A 46 -6.46 -2.30 10.65
C TYR A 46 -7.52 -1.37 10.06
N ASP A 47 -7.86 -0.33 10.78
CA ASP A 47 -8.73 0.73 10.29
C ASP A 47 -7.96 1.87 9.63
N THR A 48 -8.61 2.61 8.74
CA THR A 48 -8.02 3.79 8.10
C THR A 48 -8.04 4.99 9.04
N TYR A 49 -6.99 5.80 8.99
CA TYR A 49 -6.89 7.04 9.78
C TYR A 49 -7.90 8.10 9.32
N VAL A 50 -8.17 8.18 8.02
CA VAL A 50 -9.14 9.12 7.45
C VAL A 50 -10.42 8.41 7.02
N GLY A 51 -11.53 9.14 7.02
CA GLY A 51 -12.82 8.64 6.55
C GLY A 51 -12.83 8.35 5.03
N SER A 52 -13.72 7.48 4.61
CA SER A 52 -13.84 7.06 3.20
C SER A 52 -14.21 8.20 2.24
N ASP A 53 -14.82 9.26 2.73
CA ASP A 53 -15.21 10.45 1.98
C ASP A 53 -14.02 11.32 1.55
N VAL A 54 -12.91 11.25 2.30
CA VAL A 54 -11.68 12.02 2.03
C VAL A 54 -10.47 11.15 1.67
N GLN A 55 -10.66 9.81 1.60
CA GLN A 55 -9.59 8.86 1.29
C GLN A 55 -9.13 8.99 -0.17
N GLY A 56 -7.86 9.33 -0.36
CA GLY A 56 -7.22 9.33 -1.67
C GLY A 56 -6.94 7.92 -2.21
N PRO A 57 -6.83 7.74 -3.54
CA PRO A 57 -6.79 6.41 -4.15
C PRO A 57 -5.39 5.78 -4.28
N ILE A 58 -4.31 6.42 -3.81
CA ILE A 58 -2.94 6.00 -4.10
C ILE A 58 -2.08 5.68 -2.87
N ILE A 59 -2.48 6.16 -1.70
CA ILE A 59 -1.82 5.89 -0.43
C ILE A 59 -2.85 5.90 0.69
N THR A 60 -2.72 4.98 1.62
CA THR A 60 -3.61 4.88 2.77
C THR A 60 -2.80 4.86 4.07
N THR A 61 -3.21 5.69 5.02
CA THR A 61 -2.71 5.67 6.39
C THR A 61 -3.63 4.80 7.23
N PHE A 62 -3.06 3.77 7.84
CA PHE A 62 -3.75 2.86 8.75
C PHE A 62 -3.39 3.16 10.20
N LEU A 63 -4.35 3.00 11.10
CA LEU A 63 -4.13 2.99 12.53
C LEU A 63 -3.44 1.70 12.94
N PHE A 64 -2.40 1.80 13.77
CA PHE A 64 -1.78 0.64 14.38
C PHE A 64 -2.55 0.30 15.67
N PRO A 65 -3.00 -0.96 15.86
CA PRO A 65 -3.80 -1.33 17.01
C PRO A 65 -3.00 -1.20 18.32
N GLU A 66 -3.56 -0.55 19.34
CA GLU A 66 -2.89 -0.34 20.64
C GLU A 66 -2.53 -1.64 21.38
N ASN A 67 -3.30 -2.70 21.17
CA ASN A 67 -3.14 -4.00 21.83
C ASN A 67 -2.80 -5.12 20.84
N ALA A 68 -2.00 -4.84 19.84
CA ALA A 68 -1.65 -5.81 18.80
C ALA A 68 -0.82 -7.00 19.31
N GLY A 69 -0.09 -6.83 20.42
CA GLY A 69 0.88 -7.82 20.93
C GLY A 69 2.22 -7.83 20.17
N TYR A 70 2.41 -6.93 19.21
CA TYR A 70 3.62 -6.73 18.41
C TYR A 70 3.75 -5.26 18.01
N GLY A 71 4.95 -4.82 17.66
CA GLY A 71 5.21 -3.45 17.20
C GLY A 71 5.28 -3.33 15.67
N PHE A 72 5.17 -2.09 15.17
CA PHE A 72 5.33 -1.82 13.73
C PHE A 72 6.68 -2.29 13.19
N ALA A 73 7.76 -2.14 13.97
CA ALA A 73 9.10 -2.52 13.53
C ALA A 73 9.23 -4.03 13.24
N GLU A 74 8.58 -4.88 14.06
CA GLU A 74 8.55 -6.33 13.87
C GLU A 74 7.75 -6.69 12.62
N MET A 75 6.57 -6.10 12.45
CA MET A 75 5.74 -6.30 11.27
C MET A 75 6.45 -5.83 10.00
N TYR A 76 7.10 -4.67 10.04
CA TYR A 76 7.87 -4.13 8.92
C TYR A 76 9.02 -5.05 8.51
N ALA A 77 9.81 -5.54 9.46
CA ALA A 77 10.91 -6.47 9.19
C ALA A 77 10.41 -7.74 8.48
N TYR A 78 9.34 -8.33 8.98
CA TYR A 78 8.73 -9.52 8.40
C TYR A 78 8.25 -9.30 6.96
N ILE A 79 7.60 -8.17 6.70
CA ILE A 79 7.10 -7.77 5.37
C ILE A 79 8.28 -7.53 4.42
N LYS A 80 9.32 -6.84 4.89
CA LYS A 80 10.51 -6.50 4.10
C LYS A 80 11.27 -7.74 3.65
N GLU A 81 11.44 -8.73 4.51
CA GLU A 81 12.07 -10.01 4.18
C GLU A 81 11.33 -10.77 3.06
N ARG A 82 10.04 -10.47 2.87
CA ARG A 82 9.18 -11.08 1.84
C ARG A 82 9.00 -10.20 0.60
N GLY A 83 9.86 -9.18 0.44
CA GLY A 83 9.97 -8.38 -0.77
C GLY A 83 9.04 -7.17 -0.84
N TYR A 84 8.41 -6.75 0.27
CA TYR A 84 7.58 -5.56 0.32
C TYR A 84 8.17 -4.51 1.25
N ALA A 85 7.97 -3.25 0.91
CA ALA A 85 8.30 -2.12 1.77
C ALA A 85 7.05 -1.30 2.05
N ILE A 86 6.78 -1.04 3.31
CA ILE A 86 5.74 -0.15 3.78
C ILE A 86 6.38 0.99 4.58
N TYR A 87 5.62 2.02 4.93
CA TYR A 87 6.19 3.20 5.56
C TYR A 87 5.61 3.42 6.96
N PRO A 88 6.44 3.84 7.93
CA PRO A 88 5.93 4.32 9.21
C PRO A 88 5.07 5.57 8.99
N GLY A 89 4.04 5.73 9.79
CA GLY A 89 3.24 6.95 9.84
C GLY A 89 3.99 8.07 10.56
N LYS A 90 3.60 9.31 10.27
CA LYS A 90 4.08 10.51 10.95
C LYS A 90 2.88 11.33 11.44
N VAL A 91 2.05 10.74 12.29
CA VAL A 91 0.96 11.43 12.95
C VAL A 91 1.33 11.54 14.43
N THR A 92 1.22 12.73 14.99
CA THR A 92 1.71 13.04 16.35
C THR A 92 0.81 12.47 17.46
N GLU A 93 -0.43 12.14 17.14
CA GLU A 93 -1.45 11.75 18.14
C GLU A 93 -1.85 10.27 18.08
N ALA A 94 -1.36 9.52 17.09
CA ALA A 94 -1.68 8.10 16.94
C ALA A 94 -0.52 7.35 16.27
N GLU A 95 -0.28 6.12 16.69
CA GLU A 95 0.63 5.22 16.00
C GLU A 95 -0.02 4.78 14.69
N THR A 96 0.63 5.09 13.58
CA THR A 96 0.13 4.83 12.24
C THR A 96 1.20 4.28 11.32
N PHE A 97 0.78 3.67 10.23
CA PHE A 97 1.66 3.30 9.12
C PHE A 97 0.96 3.54 7.78
N ARG A 98 1.72 3.56 6.71
CA ARG A 98 1.20 3.86 5.38
C ARG A 98 1.54 2.77 4.38
N ILE A 99 0.57 2.48 3.53
CA ILE A 99 0.74 1.59 2.37
C ILE A 99 0.34 2.36 1.11
N GLY A 100 1.26 2.41 0.14
CA GLY A 100 1.02 3.00 -1.18
C GLY A 100 0.66 1.92 -2.19
N ASN A 101 -0.24 2.25 -3.11
CA ASN A 101 -0.61 1.40 -4.25
C ASN A 101 -0.43 2.12 -5.59
N ILE A 102 0.40 3.16 -5.61
CA ILE A 102 0.81 3.87 -6.83
C ILE A 102 1.85 3.06 -7.61
N GLY A 103 1.87 3.22 -8.92
CA GLY A 103 2.85 2.57 -9.78
C GLY A 103 2.33 1.25 -10.38
N GLU A 104 3.25 0.38 -10.76
CA GLU A 104 2.94 -0.91 -11.38
C GLU A 104 2.62 -1.95 -10.31
N ILE A 105 1.49 -1.75 -9.63
CA ILE A 105 0.96 -2.64 -8.61
C ILE A 105 -0.41 -3.14 -9.07
N TYR A 106 -0.63 -4.43 -8.92
CA TYR A 106 -1.83 -5.12 -9.34
C TYR A 106 -2.52 -5.79 -8.15
N LYS A 107 -3.71 -6.31 -8.39
CA LYS A 107 -4.54 -6.98 -7.39
C LYS A 107 -3.77 -8.08 -6.64
N GLU A 108 -3.01 -8.89 -7.38
CA GLU A 108 -2.24 -10.01 -6.85
C GLU A 108 -1.16 -9.58 -5.85
N ASP A 109 -0.55 -8.42 -6.08
CA ASP A 109 0.44 -7.84 -5.17
C ASP A 109 -0.18 -7.46 -3.82
N ILE A 110 -1.39 -6.90 -3.87
CA ILE A 110 -2.14 -6.50 -2.67
C ILE A 110 -2.62 -7.72 -1.90
N GLU A 111 -3.16 -8.72 -2.58
CA GLU A 111 -3.59 -9.99 -1.97
C GLU A 111 -2.42 -10.71 -1.30
N LYS A 112 -1.26 -10.72 -1.95
CA LYS A 112 -0.03 -11.30 -1.39
C LYS A 112 0.47 -10.53 -0.16
N LEU A 113 0.44 -9.21 -0.19
CA LEU A 113 0.79 -8.39 0.98
C LEU A 113 -0.15 -8.68 2.16
N ALA A 114 -1.45 -8.74 1.91
CA ALA A 114 -2.45 -9.06 2.94
C ALA A 114 -2.22 -10.45 3.53
N GLN A 115 -1.86 -11.44 2.69
CA GLN A 115 -1.51 -12.78 3.16
C GLN A 115 -0.25 -12.77 4.05
N ILE A 116 0.78 -12.03 3.66
CA ILE A 116 2.02 -11.89 4.46
C ILE A 116 1.70 -11.29 5.84
N ILE A 117 0.87 -10.27 5.90
CA ILE A 117 0.46 -9.65 7.17
C ILE A 117 -0.40 -10.63 8.01
N SER A 118 -1.29 -11.38 7.37
CA SER A 118 -2.08 -12.43 8.04
C SER A 118 -1.18 -13.50 8.67
N ASP A 119 -0.18 -13.96 7.95
CA ASP A 119 0.76 -14.97 8.43
C ASP A 119 1.60 -14.44 9.59
N PHE A 120 2.08 -13.20 9.49
CA PHE A 120 2.74 -12.49 10.58
C PHE A 120 1.86 -12.47 11.85
N GLN A 121 0.59 -12.09 11.72
CA GLN A 121 -0.33 -12.04 12.85
C GLN A 121 -0.54 -13.40 13.50
N LYS A 122 -0.65 -14.48 12.70
CA LYS A 122 -0.79 -15.85 13.23
C LYS A 122 0.43 -16.26 14.06
N GLU A 123 1.63 -15.94 13.60
CA GLU A 123 2.89 -16.25 14.30
C GLU A 123 3.05 -15.46 15.61
N HIS A 124 2.51 -14.23 15.69
CA HIS A 124 2.68 -13.32 16.82
C HIS A 124 1.51 -13.32 17.82
N LYS A 125 0.30 -13.68 17.39
CA LYS A 125 -0.86 -13.85 18.29
C LYS A 125 -0.84 -15.19 19.06
N ALA A 126 -0.03 -16.13 18.64
CA ALA A 126 0.14 -17.44 19.30
C ALA A 126 1.16 -17.42 20.45
N ARG A 127 1.72 -16.24 20.77
CA ARG A 127 2.60 -16.01 21.91
C ARG A 127 1.89 -15.20 22.99
#